data_ac670f2927f1ed0c2fe373fa96f89a4c
#
_entry.id   ac670f2927f1ed0c2fe373fa96f89a4c
#
_cell.length_a   1.000
_cell.length_b   1.000
_cell.length_c   1.000
_cell.angle_alpha   90.00
_cell.angle_beta   90.00
_cell.angle_gamma   90.00
#
_symmetry.space_group_name_H-M   'P 1'
#
loop_
_entity.id
_entity.type
_entity.pdbx_description
1 polymer ?
#
loop_
_entity_poly.entity_id
_entity_poly.type
_entity_poly.pdbx_seq_one_letter_code
_entity_poly.pdbx_strand_id
1 'polypeptide(L)'
;SFKDAAKELHVSPSAISHQVRQLEDQLNKTLFRRNARSIELTHDGAEFYKMMFPLLTQLDSAFLQFSNKTISTSISISMPEFFASEHFVPLLGDWSTLYPHINIQLDTVKTNAECKKETDLSVVLSSTKPVDENVTELFPIYYIPACSNKLYERLSPLGAEALKTMPLILHHSRPWAWHHWAEENGIRDFEASRVIEVDSMFAVARAAQ
;
A
#
# COMPACT_ATOMS: atom_id res chain seq x y z
N SER A 1 -4.31 21.78 -5.38
CA SER A 1 -4.09 23.24 -5.29
C SER A 1 -5.37 23.96 -4.87
N PHE A 2 -5.29 25.24 -4.42
CA PHE A 2 -6.49 26.04 -4.12
C PHE A 2 -7.40 26.21 -5.33
N LYS A 3 -6.85 26.15 -6.53
CA LYS A 3 -7.61 26.26 -7.77
C LYS A 3 -8.46 24.96 -7.98
N ASP A 4 -7.91 23.82 -7.69
CA ASP A 4 -8.63 22.54 -7.82
C ASP A 4 -9.70 22.41 -6.74
N ALA A 5 -9.39 22.76 -5.49
CA ALA A 5 -10.35 22.82 -4.40
C ALA A 5 -11.51 23.80 -4.71
N ALA A 6 -11.21 24.95 -5.29
CA ALA A 6 -12.22 25.92 -5.69
C ALA A 6 -13.16 25.37 -6.78
N LYS A 7 -12.61 24.63 -7.75
CA LYS A 7 -13.39 23.95 -8.79
C LYS A 7 -14.29 22.87 -8.20
N GLU A 8 -13.77 22.06 -7.28
CA GLU A 8 -14.52 20.99 -6.61
C GLU A 8 -15.66 21.54 -5.74
N LEU A 9 -15.40 22.63 -5.01
CA LEU A 9 -16.38 23.26 -4.14
C LEU A 9 -17.27 24.31 -4.85
N HIS A 10 -17.16 24.46 -6.17
CA HIS A 10 -17.92 25.41 -6.98
C HIS A 10 -17.84 26.87 -6.49
N VAL A 11 -16.66 27.28 -6.00
CA VAL A 11 -16.39 28.64 -5.53
C VAL A 11 -15.18 29.25 -6.25
N SER A 12 -14.88 30.53 -6.01
CA SER A 12 -13.69 31.15 -6.58
C SER A 12 -12.42 30.79 -5.82
N PRO A 13 -11.24 30.73 -6.49
CA PRO A 13 -9.96 30.52 -5.81
C PRO A 13 -9.63 31.60 -4.75
N SER A 14 -10.12 32.84 -4.94
CA SER A 14 -10.01 33.90 -3.95
C SER A 14 -10.83 33.62 -2.70
N ALA A 15 -12.03 33.03 -2.85
CA ALA A 15 -12.86 32.64 -1.71
C ALA A 15 -12.18 31.57 -0.86
N ILE A 16 -11.59 30.51 -1.50
CA ILE A 16 -10.80 29.52 -0.79
C ILE A 16 -9.64 30.16 -0.04
N SER A 17 -8.88 31.00 -0.71
CA SER A 17 -7.74 31.69 -0.07
C SER A 17 -8.15 32.56 1.12
N HIS A 18 -9.30 33.19 1.04
CA HIS A 18 -9.85 34.00 2.12
C HIS A 18 -10.29 33.14 3.32
N GLN A 19 -11.02 32.05 3.06
CA GLN A 19 -11.47 31.13 4.12
C GLN A 19 -10.29 30.46 4.82
N VAL A 20 -9.27 30.05 4.08
CA VAL A 20 -8.07 29.47 4.67
C VAL A 20 -7.35 30.49 5.57
N ARG A 21 -7.24 31.75 5.14
CA ARG A 21 -6.64 32.80 6.01
C ARG A 21 -7.44 33.02 7.27
N GLN A 22 -8.78 33.13 7.17
CA GLN A 22 -9.64 33.27 8.36
C GLN A 22 -9.44 32.11 9.34
N LEU A 23 -9.32 30.87 8.83
CA LEU A 23 -9.05 29.72 9.67
C LEU A 23 -7.66 29.81 10.33
N GLU A 24 -6.62 30.15 9.56
CA GLU A 24 -5.26 30.37 10.09
C GLU A 24 -5.24 31.44 11.17
N ASP A 25 -5.95 32.56 10.95
CA ASP A 25 -6.07 33.66 11.91
C ASP A 25 -6.80 33.21 13.20
N GLN A 26 -7.90 32.45 13.08
CA GLN A 26 -8.64 31.93 14.23
C GLN A 26 -7.80 30.94 15.06
N LEU A 27 -7.02 30.10 14.40
CA LEU A 27 -6.15 29.15 15.06
C LEU A 27 -4.82 29.78 15.57
N ASN A 28 -4.54 31.00 15.13
CA ASN A 28 -3.24 31.65 15.29
C ASN A 28 -2.08 30.76 14.87
N LYS A 29 -2.27 30.04 13.75
CA LYS A 29 -1.29 29.10 13.18
C LYS A 29 -1.34 29.13 11.65
N THR A 30 -0.18 29.03 11.02
CA THR A 30 -0.08 28.90 9.57
C THR A 30 -0.23 27.42 9.19
N LEU A 31 -1.25 27.07 8.42
CA LEU A 31 -1.52 25.69 8.01
C LEU A 31 -0.89 25.36 6.65
N PHE A 32 -0.71 26.38 5.79
CA PHE A 32 -0.17 26.18 4.44
C PHE A 32 1.06 27.05 4.18
N ARG A 33 2.10 26.42 3.64
CA ARG A 33 3.25 27.13 3.06
C ARG A 33 2.99 27.35 1.58
N ARG A 34 3.04 28.62 1.16
CA ARG A 34 2.84 29.02 -0.24
C ARG A 34 4.18 29.23 -0.90
N ASN A 35 4.57 28.36 -1.80
CA ASN A 35 5.73 28.53 -2.67
C ASN A 35 5.27 29.06 -4.04
N ALA A 36 6.19 29.58 -4.85
CA ALA A 36 5.85 30.17 -6.16
C ALA A 36 5.13 29.20 -7.12
N ARG A 37 5.30 27.87 -6.93
CA ARG A 37 4.74 26.84 -7.80
C ARG A 37 3.94 25.76 -7.07
N SER A 38 3.92 25.73 -5.75
CA SER A 38 3.26 24.69 -4.95
C SER A 38 2.65 25.28 -3.68
N ILE A 39 1.64 24.57 -3.17
CA ILE A 39 1.08 24.79 -1.83
C ILE A 39 1.29 23.48 -1.07
N GLU A 40 1.88 23.59 0.10
CA GLU A 40 2.21 22.45 0.95
C GLU A 40 1.68 22.70 2.36
N LEU A 41 1.35 21.62 3.07
CA LEU A 41 0.99 21.74 4.48
C LEU A 41 2.24 22.08 5.31
N THR A 42 2.06 22.91 6.31
CA THR A 42 3.03 23.07 7.39
C THR A 42 2.95 21.86 8.34
N HIS A 43 3.81 21.79 9.35
CA HIS A 43 3.68 20.80 10.41
C HIS A 43 2.32 20.93 11.13
N ASP A 44 1.97 22.14 11.56
CA ASP A 44 0.66 22.44 12.18
C ASP A 44 -0.52 22.11 11.24
N GLY A 45 -0.35 22.37 9.94
CA GLY A 45 -1.35 22.03 8.93
C GLY A 45 -1.56 20.53 8.78
N ALA A 46 -0.49 19.74 8.82
CA ALA A 46 -0.57 18.28 8.74
C ALA A 46 -1.23 17.69 10.01
N GLU A 47 -0.89 18.21 11.19
CA GLU A 47 -1.54 17.81 12.44
C GLU A 47 -3.02 18.17 12.44
N PHE A 48 -3.36 19.41 12.05
CA PHE A 48 -4.75 19.85 11.96
C PHE A 48 -5.56 19.01 10.97
N TYR A 49 -4.99 18.71 9.80
CA TYR A 49 -5.62 17.83 8.81
C TYR A 49 -5.90 16.44 9.39
N LYS A 50 -4.91 15.84 10.04
CA LYS A 50 -5.04 14.51 10.67
C LYS A 50 -6.15 14.47 11.74
N MET A 51 -6.35 15.56 12.47
CA MET A 51 -7.42 15.69 13.47
C MET A 51 -8.79 15.92 12.83
N MET A 52 -8.86 16.78 11.82
CA MET A 52 -10.13 17.22 11.24
C MET A 52 -10.72 16.24 10.21
N PHE A 53 -9.86 15.56 9.46
CA PHE A 53 -10.29 14.64 8.41
C PHE A 53 -11.27 13.56 8.90
N PRO A 54 -11.01 12.85 10.02
CA PRO A 54 -11.95 11.86 10.55
C PRO A 54 -13.31 12.48 10.97
N LEU A 55 -13.30 13.67 11.55
CA LEU A 55 -14.51 14.36 12.01
C LEU A 55 -15.40 14.77 10.83
N LEU A 56 -14.80 15.30 9.76
CA LEU A 56 -15.53 15.65 8.54
C LEU A 56 -16.10 14.40 7.87
N THR A 57 -15.36 13.31 7.80
CA THR A 57 -15.83 12.04 7.25
C THR A 57 -17.01 11.48 8.06
N GLN A 58 -16.97 11.57 9.40
CA GLN A 58 -18.08 11.18 10.26
C GLN A 58 -19.32 12.06 10.03
N LEU A 59 -19.13 13.36 9.84
CA LEU A 59 -20.21 14.28 9.53
C LEU A 59 -20.90 13.93 8.20
N ASP A 60 -20.12 13.69 7.15
CA ASP A 60 -20.63 13.26 5.84
C ASP A 60 -21.40 11.94 5.95
N SER A 61 -20.90 10.98 6.72
CA SER A 61 -21.57 9.71 6.99
C SER A 61 -22.91 9.92 7.70
N ALA A 62 -22.98 10.83 8.67
CA ALA A 62 -24.22 11.16 9.37
C ALA A 62 -25.25 11.80 8.42
N PHE A 63 -24.82 12.69 7.53
CA PHE A 63 -25.69 13.28 6.51
C PHE A 63 -26.24 12.21 5.55
N LEU A 64 -25.42 11.28 5.10
CA LEU A 64 -25.82 10.18 4.22
C LEU A 64 -26.85 9.27 4.91
N GLN A 65 -26.63 8.91 6.17
CA GLN A 65 -27.57 8.14 6.97
C GLN A 65 -28.91 8.84 7.16
N PHE A 66 -28.90 10.12 7.47
CA PHE A 66 -30.11 10.90 7.70
C PHE A 66 -30.89 11.14 6.40
N SER A 67 -30.23 11.28 5.28
CA SER A 67 -30.87 11.54 3.98
C SER A 67 -31.60 10.32 3.38
N ASN A 68 -31.62 9.16 4.06
CA ASN A 68 -32.17 7.87 3.58
C ASN A 68 -31.70 7.46 2.17
N LYS A 69 -30.64 8.08 1.67
CA LYS A 69 -29.94 7.62 0.49
C LYS A 69 -28.92 6.57 0.95
N THR A 70 -29.41 5.40 1.30
CA THR A 70 -28.56 4.19 1.44
C THR A 70 -28.09 3.77 0.05
N ILE A 71 -27.26 4.59 -0.56
CA ILE A 71 -26.41 4.13 -1.64
C ILE A 71 -25.23 3.46 -0.91
N SER A 72 -25.44 2.21 -0.50
CA SER A 72 -24.27 1.41 -0.11
C SER A 72 -23.47 1.20 -1.40
N THR A 73 -22.41 1.95 -1.55
CA THR A 73 -21.48 1.75 -2.65
C THR A 73 -20.71 0.48 -2.34
N SER A 74 -20.78 -0.49 -3.21
CA SER A 74 -19.92 -1.68 -3.12
C SER A 74 -18.71 -1.48 -4.02
N ILE A 75 -17.52 -1.68 -3.46
CA ILE A 75 -16.26 -1.63 -4.20
C ILE A 75 -15.70 -3.05 -4.22
N SER A 76 -15.49 -3.57 -5.42
CA SER A 76 -14.85 -4.86 -5.65
C SER A 76 -13.35 -4.67 -5.85
N ILE A 77 -12.55 -5.35 -5.04
CA ILE A 77 -11.09 -5.24 -5.07
C ILE A 77 -10.49 -6.63 -5.25
N SER A 78 -9.57 -6.75 -6.19
CA SER A 78 -8.77 -7.97 -6.39
C SER A 78 -7.31 -7.71 -6.01
N MET A 79 -6.70 -8.62 -5.22
CA MET A 79 -5.30 -8.47 -4.83
C MET A 79 -4.67 -9.81 -4.46
N PRO A 80 -3.31 -9.91 -4.45
CA PRO A 80 -2.61 -11.10 -3.98
C PRO A 80 -2.96 -11.44 -2.53
N GLU A 81 -3.22 -12.73 -2.26
CA GLU A 81 -3.68 -13.23 -0.95
C GLU A 81 -2.75 -12.81 0.21
N PHE A 82 -1.43 -12.93 0.01
CA PHE A 82 -0.46 -12.55 1.03
C PHE A 82 -0.53 -11.05 1.35
N PHE A 83 -0.65 -10.20 0.32
CA PHE A 83 -0.80 -8.77 0.50
C PHE A 83 -2.11 -8.40 1.21
N ALA A 84 -3.20 -9.06 0.82
CA ALA A 84 -4.49 -8.89 1.46
C ALA A 84 -4.42 -9.17 2.97
N SER A 85 -3.89 -10.31 3.34
CA SER A 85 -3.87 -10.77 4.74
C SER A 85 -2.91 -9.99 5.63
N GLU A 86 -1.71 -9.67 5.13
CA GLU A 86 -0.67 -9.05 5.95
C GLU A 86 -0.74 -7.52 5.99
N HIS A 87 -1.30 -6.91 4.95
CA HIS A 87 -1.27 -5.44 4.82
C HIS A 87 -2.66 -4.81 4.72
N PHE A 88 -3.57 -5.38 3.95
CA PHE A 88 -4.85 -4.73 3.67
C PHE A 88 -5.91 -5.00 4.74
N VAL A 89 -6.15 -6.26 5.07
CA VAL A 89 -7.18 -6.67 6.05
C VAL A 89 -6.98 -6.04 7.44
N PRO A 90 -5.75 -5.93 7.98
CA PRO A 90 -5.52 -5.24 9.25
C PRO A 90 -5.98 -3.79 9.30
N LEU A 91 -6.03 -3.10 8.16
CA LEU A 91 -6.45 -1.70 8.06
C LEU A 91 -7.97 -1.53 7.88
N LEU A 92 -8.71 -2.61 7.57
CA LEU A 92 -10.14 -2.53 7.30
C LEU A 92 -10.97 -2.10 8.52
N GLY A 93 -10.51 -2.39 9.73
CA GLY A 93 -11.19 -1.97 10.96
C GLY A 93 -11.31 -0.45 11.07
N ASP A 94 -10.19 0.24 10.94
CA ASP A 94 -10.12 1.70 10.98
C ASP A 94 -10.85 2.31 9.78
N TRP A 95 -10.63 1.72 8.59
CA TRP A 95 -11.25 2.17 7.36
C TRP A 95 -12.79 2.07 7.40
N SER A 96 -13.35 0.96 7.88
CA SER A 96 -14.80 0.77 7.99
C SER A 96 -15.47 1.74 8.97
N THR A 97 -14.73 2.20 9.97
CA THR A 97 -15.19 3.24 10.89
C THR A 97 -15.27 4.60 10.21
N LEU A 98 -14.34 4.89 9.31
CA LEU A 98 -14.32 6.14 8.54
C LEU A 98 -15.34 6.14 7.40
N TYR A 99 -15.59 5.00 6.76
CA TYR A 99 -16.44 4.86 5.57
C TYR A 99 -17.54 3.79 5.75
N PRO A 100 -18.45 3.93 6.75
CA PRO A 100 -19.43 2.89 7.09
C PRO A 100 -20.46 2.62 5.99
N HIS A 101 -20.58 3.49 5.00
CA HIS A 101 -21.51 3.36 3.86
C HIS A 101 -20.90 2.66 2.64
N ILE A 102 -19.62 2.30 2.70
CA ILE A 102 -18.93 1.61 1.61
C ILE A 102 -18.73 0.14 2.01
N ASN A 103 -19.26 -0.77 1.19
CA ASN A 103 -19.01 -2.18 1.32
C ASN A 103 -17.80 -2.56 0.46
N ILE A 104 -16.86 -3.30 1.03
CA ILE A 104 -15.74 -3.87 0.29
C ILE A 104 -16.02 -5.33 0.02
N GLN A 105 -15.92 -5.70 -1.26
CA GLN A 105 -15.84 -7.08 -1.70
C GLN A 105 -14.39 -7.36 -2.10
N LEU A 106 -13.72 -8.22 -1.32
CA LEU A 106 -12.31 -8.54 -1.52
C LEU A 106 -12.17 -9.93 -2.16
N ASP A 107 -11.63 -9.96 -3.36
CA ASP A 107 -11.24 -11.19 -4.05
C ASP A 107 -9.72 -11.36 -3.94
N THR A 108 -9.27 -12.47 -3.35
CA THR A 108 -7.84 -12.78 -3.27
C THR A 108 -7.42 -13.73 -4.38
N VAL A 109 -6.25 -13.48 -4.94
CA VAL A 109 -5.69 -14.25 -6.05
C VAL A 109 -4.28 -14.74 -5.74
N LYS A 110 -3.90 -15.90 -6.25
CA LYS A 110 -2.54 -16.43 -6.12
C LYS A 110 -1.59 -15.83 -7.15
N THR A 111 -2.09 -15.52 -8.33
CA THR A 111 -1.31 -14.96 -9.44
C THR A 111 -2.05 -13.80 -10.10
N ASN A 112 -1.31 -12.91 -10.77
CA ASN A 112 -1.91 -11.81 -11.53
C ASN A 112 -2.85 -12.31 -12.65
N ALA A 113 -2.63 -13.50 -13.18
CA ALA A 113 -3.48 -14.08 -14.23
C ALA A 113 -4.89 -14.43 -13.74
N GLU A 114 -5.07 -14.61 -12.42
CA GLU A 114 -6.36 -14.88 -11.79
C GLU A 114 -7.15 -13.62 -11.47
N CYS A 115 -6.54 -12.43 -11.62
CA CYS A 115 -7.25 -11.16 -11.41
C CYS A 115 -8.44 -11.06 -12.35
N LYS A 116 -9.63 -10.92 -11.78
CA LYS A 116 -10.86 -10.75 -12.55
C LYS A 116 -10.83 -9.40 -13.26
N LYS A 117 -11.19 -9.39 -14.55
CA LYS A 117 -11.26 -8.15 -15.34
C LYS A 117 -12.42 -7.21 -14.95
N GLU A 118 -13.32 -7.67 -14.12
CA GLU A 118 -14.55 -6.97 -13.72
C GLU A 118 -14.50 -6.40 -12.30
N THR A 119 -13.30 -6.19 -11.73
CA THR A 119 -13.15 -5.54 -10.43
C THR A 119 -12.95 -4.04 -10.62
N ASP A 120 -13.47 -3.24 -9.67
CA ASP A 120 -13.31 -1.79 -9.68
C ASP A 120 -11.85 -1.39 -9.45
N LEU A 121 -11.11 -2.20 -8.67
CA LEU A 121 -9.71 -1.98 -8.36
C LEU A 121 -8.95 -3.30 -8.30
N SER A 122 -7.75 -3.33 -8.87
CA SER A 122 -6.85 -4.48 -8.80
C SER A 122 -5.48 -4.08 -8.32
N VAL A 123 -4.97 -4.78 -7.30
CA VAL A 123 -3.57 -4.69 -6.88
C VAL A 123 -2.81 -5.83 -7.53
N VAL A 124 -1.79 -5.50 -8.29
CA VAL A 124 -0.99 -6.49 -9.04
C VAL A 124 0.49 -6.33 -8.74
N LEU A 125 1.21 -7.44 -8.84
CA LEU A 125 2.68 -7.43 -8.79
C LEU A 125 3.22 -7.22 -10.19
N SER A 126 4.10 -6.25 -10.40
CA SER A 126 4.71 -5.98 -11.69
C SER A 126 6.23 -5.91 -11.56
N SER A 127 6.94 -6.41 -12.58
CA SER A 127 8.39 -6.27 -12.71
C SER A 127 8.80 -4.98 -13.43
N THR A 128 7.82 -4.26 -14.01
CA THR A 128 8.05 -3.02 -14.76
C THR A 128 7.16 -1.92 -14.22
N LYS A 129 7.64 -0.69 -14.30
CA LYS A 129 6.79 0.48 -13.99
C LYS A 129 5.64 0.56 -14.97
N PRO A 130 4.42 0.76 -14.47
CA PRO A 130 3.28 0.95 -15.33
C PRO A 130 3.40 2.27 -16.11
N VAL A 131 2.97 2.23 -17.36
CA VAL A 131 2.95 3.42 -18.25
C VAL A 131 1.51 3.94 -18.42
N ASP A 132 0.52 3.21 -17.91
CA ASP A 132 -0.90 3.54 -18.02
C ASP A 132 -1.29 4.59 -16.97
N GLU A 133 -2.09 5.60 -17.40
CA GLU A 133 -2.60 6.66 -16.52
C GLU A 133 -3.53 6.14 -15.41
N ASN A 134 -4.13 4.98 -15.60
CA ASN A 134 -5.00 4.34 -14.61
C ASN A 134 -4.25 3.45 -13.62
N VAL A 135 -2.92 3.40 -13.69
CA VAL A 135 -2.09 2.57 -12.83
C VAL A 135 -1.19 3.43 -11.95
N THR A 136 -1.28 3.22 -10.66
CA THR A 136 -0.45 3.91 -9.66
C THR A 136 0.46 2.92 -8.96
N GLU A 137 1.76 3.23 -8.91
CA GLU A 137 2.73 2.44 -8.13
C GLU A 137 2.44 2.67 -6.63
N LEU A 138 2.25 1.58 -5.87
CA LEU A 138 2.05 1.65 -4.42
C LEU A 138 3.39 1.74 -3.70
N PHE A 139 4.26 0.76 -3.90
CA PHE A 139 5.61 0.72 -3.33
C PHE A 139 6.47 -0.35 -4.03
N PRO A 140 7.79 -0.20 -4.00
CA PRO A 140 8.70 -1.22 -4.51
C PRO A 140 8.73 -2.44 -3.57
N ILE A 141 8.94 -3.63 -4.15
CA ILE A 141 9.06 -4.88 -3.40
C ILE A 141 10.51 -5.36 -3.47
N TYR A 142 11.07 -5.65 -2.30
CA TYR A 142 12.41 -6.20 -2.16
C TYR A 142 12.33 -7.63 -1.64
N TYR A 143 13.21 -8.48 -2.16
CA TYR A 143 13.36 -9.85 -1.69
C TYR A 143 14.65 -9.95 -0.89
N ILE A 144 14.52 -10.53 0.30
CA ILE A 144 15.66 -10.81 1.17
C ILE A 144 15.64 -12.28 1.57
N PRO A 145 16.80 -12.93 1.69
CA PRO A 145 16.90 -14.23 2.34
C PRO A 145 16.44 -14.15 3.78
N ALA A 146 15.64 -15.09 4.20
CA ALA A 146 15.15 -15.17 5.57
C ALA A 146 15.24 -16.60 6.09
N CYS A 147 15.55 -16.74 7.38
CA CYS A 147 15.55 -18.00 8.10
C CYS A 147 15.30 -17.78 9.59
N SER A 148 15.04 -18.86 10.33
CA SER A 148 14.92 -18.77 11.79
C SER A 148 16.23 -18.33 12.45
N ASN A 149 16.15 -17.69 13.63
CA ASN A 149 17.33 -17.27 14.39
C ASN A 149 18.30 -18.41 14.66
N LYS A 150 17.78 -19.59 15.00
CA LYS A 150 18.60 -20.79 15.25
C LYS A 150 19.39 -21.19 14.00
N LEU A 151 18.78 -21.08 12.83
CA LEU A 151 19.43 -21.38 11.57
C LEU A 151 20.44 -20.28 11.21
N TYR A 152 20.09 -19.03 11.41
CA TYR A 152 20.96 -17.88 11.19
C TYR A 152 22.26 -17.97 12.00
N GLU A 153 22.20 -18.26 13.31
CA GLU A 153 23.38 -18.43 14.15
C GLU A 153 24.35 -19.49 13.63
N ARG A 154 23.81 -20.56 13.06
CA ARG A 154 24.61 -21.66 12.49
C ARG A 154 25.21 -21.31 11.12
N LEU A 155 24.49 -20.54 10.32
CA LEU A 155 24.85 -20.25 8.93
C LEU A 155 25.66 -18.96 8.76
N SER A 156 25.44 -17.97 9.61
CA SER A 156 26.09 -16.65 9.49
C SER A 156 27.64 -16.72 9.40
N PRO A 157 28.37 -17.65 10.09
CA PRO A 157 29.80 -17.75 9.93
C PRO A 157 30.23 -18.20 8.53
N LEU A 158 29.36 -18.87 7.77
CA LEU A 158 29.62 -19.37 6.43
C LEU A 158 29.43 -18.30 5.34
N GLY A 159 28.80 -17.14 5.69
CA GLY A 159 28.49 -16.12 4.71
C GLY A 159 27.65 -16.64 3.54
N ALA A 160 27.97 -16.20 2.32
CA ALA A 160 27.27 -16.61 1.11
C ALA A 160 27.34 -18.13 0.81
N GLU A 161 28.40 -18.82 1.27
CA GLU A 161 28.54 -20.26 1.08
C GLU A 161 27.42 -21.04 1.80
N ALA A 162 26.80 -20.47 2.83
CA ALA A 162 25.66 -21.08 3.51
C ALA A 162 24.51 -21.43 2.53
N LEU A 163 24.27 -20.59 1.54
CA LEU A 163 23.21 -20.77 0.56
C LEU A 163 23.46 -21.96 -0.40
N LYS A 164 24.71 -22.37 -0.55
CA LYS A 164 25.08 -23.53 -1.34
C LYS A 164 24.97 -24.86 -0.58
N THR A 165 24.92 -24.80 0.75
CA THR A 165 24.99 -25.99 1.60
C THR A 165 23.63 -26.51 2.06
N MET A 166 22.55 -25.77 1.84
CA MET A 166 21.24 -26.12 2.33
C MET A 166 20.16 -26.00 1.27
N PRO A 167 19.00 -26.68 1.45
CA PRO A 167 17.85 -26.48 0.58
C PRO A 167 17.33 -25.05 0.67
N LEU A 168 17.11 -24.43 -0.48
CA LEU A 168 16.48 -23.11 -0.58
C LEU A 168 15.00 -23.27 -0.93
N ILE A 169 14.17 -22.42 -0.36
CA ILE A 169 12.74 -22.42 -0.62
C ILE A 169 12.41 -21.19 -1.46
N LEU A 170 11.60 -21.37 -2.47
CA LEU A 170 11.08 -20.28 -3.29
C LEU A 170 9.62 -20.50 -3.67
N HIS A 171 8.97 -19.42 -4.08
CA HIS A 171 7.64 -19.49 -4.68
C HIS A 171 7.75 -19.90 -6.15
N HIS A 172 6.97 -20.91 -6.60
CA HIS A 172 7.10 -21.48 -7.94
C HIS A 172 6.91 -20.47 -9.08
N SER A 173 6.14 -19.40 -8.88
CA SER A 173 5.99 -18.33 -9.89
C SER A 173 7.23 -17.43 -10.01
N ARG A 174 8.28 -17.66 -9.21
CA ARG A 174 9.50 -16.85 -9.17
C ARG A 174 10.76 -17.73 -9.06
N PRO A 175 10.96 -18.64 -10.00
CA PRO A 175 12.08 -19.59 -9.96
C PRO A 175 13.46 -18.91 -10.01
N TRP A 176 13.50 -17.68 -10.51
CA TRP A 176 14.71 -16.86 -10.66
C TRP A 176 15.08 -16.05 -9.40
N ALA A 177 14.24 -16.03 -8.36
CA ALA A 177 14.39 -15.11 -7.23
C ALA A 177 15.76 -15.23 -6.53
N TRP A 178 16.24 -16.45 -6.28
CA TRP A 178 17.53 -16.67 -5.65
C TRP A 178 18.72 -16.30 -6.54
N HIS A 179 18.64 -16.58 -7.85
CA HIS A 179 19.69 -16.21 -8.80
C HIS A 179 19.80 -14.70 -8.93
N HIS A 180 18.67 -14.03 -9.09
CA HIS A 180 18.62 -12.57 -9.18
C HIS A 180 19.16 -11.89 -7.92
N TRP A 181 18.75 -12.38 -6.75
CA TRP A 181 19.28 -11.87 -5.48
C TRP A 181 20.79 -12.09 -5.37
N ALA A 182 21.29 -13.26 -5.77
CA ALA A 182 22.73 -13.57 -5.73
C ALA A 182 23.53 -12.66 -6.67
N GLU A 183 23.03 -12.42 -7.88
CA GLU A 183 23.65 -11.50 -8.85
C GLU A 183 23.76 -10.08 -8.29
N GLU A 184 22.66 -9.54 -7.73
CA GLU A 184 22.63 -8.21 -7.12
C GLU A 184 23.59 -8.07 -5.93
N ASN A 185 23.86 -9.16 -5.22
CA ASN A 185 24.80 -9.19 -4.09
C ASN A 185 26.21 -9.64 -4.48
N GLY A 186 26.52 -9.73 -5.79
CA GLY A 186 27.86 -10.03 -6.29
C GLY A 186 28.32 -11.48 -6.09
N ILE A 187 27.40 -12.39 -5.81
CA ILE A 187 27.69 -13.84 -5.67
C ILE A 187 27.69 -14.43 -7.07
N ARG A 188 28.88 -14.63 -7.60
CA ARG A 188 29.09 -15.23 -8.93
C ARG A 188 28.89 -16.75 -8.90
N ASP A 189 28.40 -17.28 -10.02
CA ASP A 189 28.23 -18.74 -10.22
C ASP A 189 27.42 -19.40 -9.09
N PHE A 190 26.32 -18.72 -8.73
CA PHE A 190 25.43 -19.21 -7.70
C PHE A 190 24.62 -20.41 -8.18
N GLU A 191 24.86 -21.56 -7.55
CA GLU A 191 24.07 -22.77 -7.72
C GLU A 191 23.54 -23.23 -6.36
N ALA A 192 22.23 -23.38 -6.25
CA ALA A 192 21.60 -23.95 -5.06
C ALA A 192 21.81 -25.47 -5.05
N SER A 193 22.23 -26.03 -3.91
CA SER A 193 22.37 -27.48 -3.75
C SER A 193 21.04 -28.21 -3.93
N ARG A 194 19.97 -27.61 -3.53
CA ARG A 194 18.59 -28.11 -3.64
C ARG A 194 17.61 -26.96 -3.56
N VAL A 195 16.53 -27.02 -4.36
CA VAL A 195 15.44 -26.06 -4.33
C VAL A 195 14.14 -26.78 -3.97
N ILE A 196 13.37 -26.20 -3.07
CA ILE A 196 12.02 -26.60 -2.71
C ILE A 196 11.07 -25.52 -3.20
N GLU A 197 10.22 -25.88 -4.15
CA GLU A 197 9.23 -24.96 -4.71
C GLU A 197 7.89 -25.11 -3.99
N VAL A 198 7.28 -23.97 -3.63
CA VAL A 198 5.95 -23.91 -3.03
C VAL A 198 5.07 -22.92 -3.79
N ASP A 199 3.77 -23.10 -3.74
CA ASP A 199 2.79 -22.25 -4.45
C ASP A 199 2.13 -21.19 -3.58
N SER A 200 2.62 -21.03 -2.34
CA SER A 200 2.06 -20.11 -1.37
C SER A 200 3.14 -19.27 -0.69
N MET A 201 2.96 -17.95 -0.71
CA MET A 201 3.84 -17.03 0.03
C MET A 201 3.75 -17.24 1.54
N PHE A 202 2.60 -17.70 2.05
CA PHE A 202 2.48 -18.10 3.46
C PHE A 202 3.38 -19.31 3.77
N ALA A 203 3.46 -20.29 2.88
CA ALA A 203 4.36 -21.42 3.06
C ALA A 203 5.84 -20.97 3.04
N VAL A 204 6.22 -20.06 2.14
CA VAL A 204 7.56 -19.46 2.13
C VAL A 204 7.87 -18.76 3.45
N ALA A 205 6.96 -17.92 3.93
CA ALA A 205 7.13 -17.16 5.17
C ALA A 205 7.19 -18.08 6.41
N ARG A 206 6.38 -19.13 6.45
CA ARG A 206 6.38 -20.12 7.54
C ARG A 206 7.66 -20.96 7.57
N ALA A 207 8.21 -21.29 6.40
CA ALA A 207 9.44 -22.04 6.33
C ALA A 207 10.67 -21.26 6.83
N ALA A 208 10.59 -19.94 6.90
CA ALA A 208 11.64 -19.07 7.42
C ALA A 208 11.59 -18.88 8.95
N GLN A 209 10.52 -19.32 9.61
CA GLN A 209 10.33 -19.27 11.07
C GLN A 209 10.91 -20.50 11.77
#